data_99148820c1f49a1146e72a1e72d60868
#
_entry.id   99148820c1f49a1146e72a1e72d60868
#
_cell.length_a   1.000
_cell.length_b   1.000
_cell.length_c   1.000
_cell.angle_alpha   90.00
_cell.angle_beta   90.00
_cell.angle_gamma   90.00
#
_symmetry.space_group_name_H-M   'P 1'
#
loop_
_entity.id
_entity.type
_entity.pdbx_description
1 polymer ?
#
loop_
_entity_poly.entity_id
_entity_poly.type
_entity_poly.pdbx_seq_one_letter_code
_entity_poly.pdbx_strand_id
1 'polypeptide(L)'
;MKKNLSILLLAFLLACTSNELILKVVSAGQLFDDIQKNNSSDLILINVWSTWCVPCIEEFPYIVDLESKYKPKDLDVIFVSTDWDENSVEVQDFLLKENVFGRHYRKEEGNDQEFINELCSSWSGVLPFTVVYDRNMALIDFWGGKKDEHFFKSKIDSLINSKGQEI
;
A
#
# COMPACT_ATOMS: atom_id res chain seq x y z
N MET A 1 -33.73 -12.56 54.77
CA MET A 1 -32.49 -11.94 54.21
C MET A 1 -32.23 -12.54 52.86
N LYS A 2 -32.59 -11.85 51.77
CA LYS A 2 -32.39 -12.32 50.38
C LYS A 2 -31.15 -11.61 49.83
N LYS A 3 -30.08 -12.36 49.56
CA LYS A 3 -28.87 -11.84 48.92
C LYS A 3 -29.13 -11.78 47.40
N ASN A 4 -29.21 -10.57 46.86
CA ASN A 4 -29.23 -10.32 45.41
C ASN A 4 -27.80 -10.47 44.89
N LEU A 5 -27.56 -11.49 44.09
CA LEU A 5 -26.32 -11.74 43.38
C LEU A 5 -26.45 -11.03 42.02
N SER A 6 -25.96 -9.80 41.90
CA SER A 6 -25.82 -9.09 40.61
C SER A 6 -24.71 -9.74 39.80
N ILE A 7 -25.09 -10.48 38.77
CA ILE A 7 -24.17 -11.00 37.77
C ILE A 7 -23.87 -9.85 36.81
N LEU A 8 -22.67 -9.27 36.96
CA LEU A 8 -22.13 -8.28 36.02
C LEU A 8 -21.67 -9.02 34.75
N LEU A 9 -22.52 -9.02 33.73
CA LEU A 9 -22.18 -9.59 32.43
C LEU A 9 -21.22 -8.62 31.71
N LEU A 10 -19.93 -8.86 31.82
CA LEU A 10 -18.89 -8.14 31.12
C LEU A 10 -18.91 -8.59 29.65
N ALA A 11 -19.66 -7.87 28.83
CA ALA A 11 -19.64 -8.06 27.38
C ALA A 11 -18.27 -7.64 26.84
N PHE A 12 -17.39 -8.60 26.64
CA PHE A 12 -16.16 -8.43 25.89
C PHE A 12 -16.54 -8.21 24.43
N LEU A 13 -16.65 -6.95 24.01
CA LEU A 13 -16.72 -6.61 22.60
C LEU A 13 -15.36 -6.95 21.99
N LEU A 14 -15.23 -8.17 21.45
CA LEU A 14 -14.19 -8.49 20.48
C LEU A 14 -14.41 -7.56 19.30
N ALA A 15 -13.66 -6.47 19.26
CA ALA A 15 -13.48 -5.70 18.03
C ALA A 15 -12.78 -6.63 17.04
N CYS A 16 -13.56 -7.36 16.26
CA CYS A 16 -13.07 -8.06 15.08
C CYS A 16 -12.62 -6.97 14.13
N THR A 17 -11.33 -6.69 14.08
CA THR A 17 -10.75 -5.93 12.96
C THR A 17 -10.95 -6.83 11.75
N SER A 18 -11.98 -6.55 10.96
CA SER A 18 -12.18 -7.25 9.70
C SER A 18 -10.97 -6.95 8.82
N ASN A 19 -10.18 -7.98 8.52
CA ASN A 19 -9.17 -7.96 7.47
C ASN A 19 -9.94 -7.92 6.13
N GLU A 20 -10.46 -6.75 5.78
CA GLU A 20 -11.18 -6.54 4.54
C GLU A 20 -10.24 -5.90 3.53
N LEU A 21 -10.21 -6.44 2.32
CA LEU A 21 -9.55 -5.84 1.17
C LEU A 21 -10.53 -4.90 0.47
N ILE A 22 -10.13 -3.63 0.32
CA ILE A 22 -10.86 -2.62 -0.43
C ILE A 22 -10.02 -2.26 -1.65
N LEU A 23 -10.49 -2.63 -2.84
CA LEU A 23 -9.87 -2.26 -4.11
C LEU A 23 -10.68 -1.12 -4.76
N LYS A 24 -10.10 0.07 -4.81
CA LYS A 24 -10.70 1.26 -5.42
C LYS A 24 -10.14 1.52 -6.80
N VAL A 25 -10.98 1.92 -7.75
CA VAL A 25 -10.56 2.41 -9.07
C VAL A 25 -10.35 3.92 -8.99
N VAL A 26 -9.20 4.39 -9.43
CA VAL A 26 -8.79 5.80 -9.24
C VAL A 26 -7.97 6.35 -10.41
N SER A 27 -8.08 7.66 -10.64
CA SER A 27 -7.05 8.47 -11.30
C SER A 27 -5.89 8.76 -10.35
N ALA A 28 -4.77 9.29 -10.81
CA ALA A 28 -3.65 9.64 -9.93
C ALA A 28 -4.05 10.74 -8.91
N GLY A 29 -4.79 11.75 -9.34
CA GLY A 29 -5.29 12.79 -8.44
C GLY A 29 -6.20 12.24 -7.34
N GLN A 30 -7.12 11.33 -7.68
CA GLN A 30 -7.99 10.66 -6.71
C GLN A 30 -7.20 9.74 -5.76
N LEU A 31 -6.15 9.09 -6.27
CA LEU A 31 -5.23 8.28 -5.45
C LEU A 31 -4.57 9.15 -4.38
N PHE A 32 -3.97 10.26 -4.75
CA PHE A 32 -3.31 11.19 -3.82
C PHE A 32 -4.28 11.75 -2.79
N ASP A 33 -5.45 12.20 -3.21
CA ASP A 33 -6.49 12.71 -2.32
C ASP A 33 -6.94 11.67 -1.29
N ASP A 34 -7.13 10.43 -1.72
CA ASP A 34 -7.58 9.36 -0.83
C ASP A 34 -6.47 8.92 0.14
N ILE A 35 -5.23 8.85 -0.33
CA ILE A 35 -4.07 8.58 0.52
C ILE A 35 -3.94 9.67 1.58
N GLN A 36 -3.93 10.92 1.18
CA GLN A 36 -3.73 12.06 2.08
C GLN A 36 -4.79 12.14 3.18
N LYS A 37 -6.05 11.78 2.86
CA LYS A 37 -7.15 11.75 3.83
C LYS A 37 -7.05 10.63 4.85
N ASN A 38 -6.42 9.51 4.49
CA ASN A 38 -6.54 8.27 5.25
C ASN A 38 -5.20 7.73 5.76
N ASN A 39 -4.07 8.33 5.38
CA ASN A 39 -2.74 7.93 5.81
C ASN A 39 -2.26 8.77 7.01
N SER A 40 -1.54 8.11 7.93
CA SER A 40 -0.89 8.76 9.07
C SER A 40 0.60 8.40 9.19
N SER A 41 1.11 7.60 8.27
CA SER A 41 2.50 7.13 8.26
C SER A 41 3.45 8.22 7.74
N ASP A 42 4.71 8.18 8.15
CA ASP A 42 5.71 9.15 7.74
C ASP A 42 6.20 8.94 6.30
N LEU A 43 6.21 7.68 5.86
CA LEU A 43 6.52 7.28 4.49
C LEU A 43 5.36 6.51 3.88
N ILE A 44 5.13 6.75 2.60
CA ILE A 44 4.12 6.07 1.79
C ILE A 44 4.83 5.46 0.60
N LEU A 45 4.88 4.13 0.55
CA LEU A 45 5.41 3.38 -0.58
C LEU A 45 4.25 2.98 -1.49
N ILE A 46 4.26 3.46 -2.72
CA ILE A 46 3.31 3.06 -3.75
C ILE A 46 4.03 2.15 -4.74
N ASN A 47 3.59 0.90 -4.82
CA ASN A 47 4.08 -0.05 -5.82
C ASN A 47 3.06 -0.21 -6.93
N VAL A 48 3.47 0.06 -8.15
CA VAL A 48 2.65 -0.09 -9.37
C VAL A 48 3.00 -1.40 -10.05
N TRP A 49 1.99 -2.23 -10.25
CA TRP A 49 2.14 -3.62 -10.67
C TRP A 49 0.97 -4.08 -11.56
N SER A 50 1.00 -5.33 -12.01
CA SER A 50 -0.15 -6.00 -12.62
C SER A 50 -0.06 -7.53 -12.48
N THR A 51 -1.18 -8.22 -12.63
CA THR A 51 -1.27 -9.68 -12.54
C THR A 51 -0.50 -10.40 -13.66
N TRP A 52 -0.33 -9.78 -14.81
CA TRP A 52 0.44 -10.31 -15.95
C TRP A 52 1.93 -9.93 -15.94
N CYS A 53 2.37 -9.11 -14.99
CA CYS A 53 3.76 -8.67 -14.88
C CYS A 53 4.57 -9.67 -14.04
N VAL A 54 5.23 -10.63 -14.66
CA VAL A 54 6.02 -11.66 -13.96
C VAL A 54 7.04 -11.06 -12.98
N PRO A 55 7.89 -10.06 -13.35
CA PRO A 55 8.83 -9.48 -12.40
C PRO A 55 8.14 -8.74 -11.24
N CYS A 56 6.91 -8.23 -11.41
CA CYS A 56 6.13 -7.67 -10.32
C CYS A 56 5.73 -8.75 -9.31
N ILE A 57 5.22 -9.88 -9.80
CA ILE A 57 4.81 -11.01 -8.97
C ILE A 57 5.99 -11.57 -8.17
N GLU A 58 7.17 -11.62 -8.77
CA GLU A 58 8.38 -12.14 -8.12
C GLU A 58 8.91 -11.25 -6.98
N GLU A 59 8.72 -9.92 -7.05
CA GLU A 59 9.14 -9.00 -5.97
C GLU A 59 8.04 -8.76 -4.93
N PHE A 60 6.79 -9.04 -5.25
CA PHE A 60 5.62 -8.72 -4.44
C PHE A 60 5.72 -9.18 -2.98
N PRO A 61 6.15 -10.43 -2.67
CA PRO A 61 6.30 -10.89 -1.29
C PRO A 61 7.27 -10.03 -0.46
N TYR A 62 8.32 -9.51 -1.07
CA TYR A 62 9.31 -8.66 -0.37
C TYR A 62 8.70 -7.33 0.09
N ILE A 63 7.75 -6.79 -0.70
CA ILE A 63 7.04 -5.55 -0.37
C ILE A 63 5.98 -5.80 0.69
N VAL A 64 5.27 -6.93 0.62
CA VAL A 64 4.33 -7.35 1.68
C VAL A 64 5.05 -7.52 3.02
N ASP A 65 6.25 -8.10 3.02
CA ASP A 65 7.06 -8.24 4.24
C ASP A 65 7.46 -6.89 4.85
N LEU A 66 7.69 -5.86 4.04
CA LEU A 66 7.94 -4.49 4.54
C LEU A 66 6.73 -3.97 5.33
N GLU A 67 5.53 -4.14 4.79
CA GLU A 67 4.31 -3.71 5.47
C GLU A 67 4.19 -4.32 6.86
N SER A 68 4.46 -5.63 6.99
CA SER A 68 4.40 -6.32 8.27
C SER A 68 5.50 -5.85 9.25
N LYS A 69 6.68 -5.49 8.74
CA LYS A 69 7.85 -5.11 9.54
C LYS A 69 7.76 -3.68 10.08
N TYR A 70 7.27 -2.74 9.27
CA TYR A 70 7.35 -1.31 9.60
C TYR A 70 6.03 -0.67 10.04
N LYS A 71 4.87 -1.34 9.86
CA LYS A 71 3.58 -0.84 10.38
C LYS A 71 3.53 -0.88 11.90
N PRO A 72 2.80 0.06 12.52
CA PRO A 72 2.01 1.14 11.94
C PRO A 72 2.70 2.51 11.93
N LYS A 73 3.98 2.61 12.32
CA LYS A 73 4.60 3.90 12.63
C LYS A 73 5.11 4.66 11.42
N ASP A 74 5.90 3.98 10.60
CA ASP A 74 6.89 4.66 9.79
C ASP A 74 6.62 4.48 8.29
N LEU A 75 5.86 3.43 7.90
CA LEU A 75 5.63 3.08 6.51
C LEU A 75 4.18 2.62 6.29
N ASP A 76 3.53 3.16 5.26
CA ASP A 76 2.32 2.62 4.64
C ASP A 76 2.65 2.07 3.26
N VAL A 77 2.18 0.86 2.95
CA VAL A 77 2.40 0.20 1.66
C VAL A 77 1.09 0.17 0.90
N ILE A 78 1.12 0.73 -0.30
CA ILE A 78 -0.03 0.85 -1.18
C ILE A 78 0.29 0.17 -2.51
N PHE A 79 -0.53 -0.80 -2.88
CA PHE A 79 -0.46 -1.45 -4.18
C PHE A 79 -1.43 -0.79 -5.15
N VAL A 80 -0.95 -0.45 -6.34
CA VAL A 80 -1.75 0.11 -7.44
C VAL A 80 -1.62 -0.81 -8.65
N SER A 81 -2.67 -1.53 -8.97
CA SER A 81 -2.71 -2.37 -10.16
C SER A 81 -2.98 -1.52 -11.42
N THR A 82 -2.32 -1.88 -12.51
CA THR A 82 -2.60 -1.36 -13.86
C THR A 82 -3.39 -2.33 -14.72
N ASP A 83 -3.96 -3.37 -14.11
CA ASP A 83 -4.84 -4.30 -14.81
C ASP A 83 -6.12 -3.59 -15.30
N TRP A 84 -6.74 -4.14 -16.32
CA TRP A 84 -7.98 -3.61 -16.88
C TRP A 84 -9.19 -3.97 -16.00
N ASP A 85 -10.32 -3.32 -16.23
CA ASP A 85 -11.56 -3.51 -15.46
C ASP A 85 -12.01 -4.96 -15.40
N GLU A 86 -11.88 -5.67 -16.51
CA GLU A 86 -12.22 -7.09 -16.63
C GLU A 86 -11.38 -8.01 -15.74
N ASN A 87 -10.18 -7.59 -15.34
CA ASN A 87 -9.28 -8.35 -14.48
C ASN A 87 -9.38 -7.97 -13.00
N SER A 88 -10.38 -7.20 -12.60
CA SER A 88 -10.51 -6.74 -11.20
C SER A 88 -10.66 -7.90 -10.21
N VAL A 89 -11.25 -9.02 -10.60
CA VAL A 89 -11.39 -10.21 -9.76
C VAL A 89 -10.03 -10.87 -9.55
N GLU A 90 -9.25 -11.02 -10.61
CA GLU A 90 -7.91 -11.61 -10.55
C GLU A 90 -6.96 -10.77 -9.68
N VAL A 91 -7.08 -9.43 -9.74
CA VAL A 91 -6.33 -8.52 -8.87
C VAL A 91 -6.70 -8.74 -7.40
N GLN A 92 -7.99 -8.82 -7.08
CA GLN A 92 -8.46 -9.07 -5.72
C GLN A 92 -8.00 -10.44 -5.21
N ASP A 93 -8.17 -11.49 -6.01
CA ASP A 93 -7.77 -12.85 -5.66
C ASP A 93 -6.26 -12.93 -5.40
N PHE A 94 -5.46 -12.24 -6.21
CA PHE A 94 -4.01 -12.18 -6.03
C PHE A 94 -3.65 -11.48 -4.71
N LEU A 95 -4.20 -10.30 -4.44
CA LEU A 95 -3.94 -9.56 -3.21
C LEU A 95 -4.31 -10.38 -1.97
N LEU A 96 -5.49 -11.03 -1.98
CA LEU A 96 -5.93 -11.89 -0.88
C LEU A 96 -5.01 -13.11 -0.68
N LYS A 97 -4.55 -13.72 -1.77
CA LYS A 97 -3.60 -14.84 -1.74
C LYS A 97 -2.26 -14.45 -1.12
N GLU A 98 -1.81 -13.24 -1.39
CA GLU A 98 -0.59 -12.66 -0.81
C GLU A 98 -0.80 -12.09 0.60
N ASN A 99 -1.99 -12.29 1.21
CA ASN A 99 -2.38 -11.78 2.53
C ASN A 99 -2.35 -10.24 2.64
N VAL A 100 -2.64 -9.57 1.54
CA VAL A 100 -2.74 -8.11 1.49
C VAL A 100 -4.16 -7.68 1.84
N PHE A 101 -4.29 -6.83 2.83
CA PHE A 101 -5.56 -6.31 3.33
C PHE A 101 -5.50 -4.79 3.43
N GLY A 102 -6.66 -4.17 3.62
CA GLY A 102 -6.75 -2.73 3.71
C GLY A 102 -7.11 -2.11 2.38
N ARG A 103 -6.69 -0.86 2.19
CA ARG A 103 -7.07 -0.07 1.03
C ARG A 103 -5.96 -0.06 0.00
N HIS A 104 -6.25 -0.67 -1.16
CA HIS A 104 -5.40 -0.69 -2.33
C HIS A 104 -6.18 -0.19 -3.55
N TYR A 105 -5.50 -0.04 -4.67
CA TYR A 105 -6.08 0.65 -5.80
C TYR A 105 -5.83 -0.10 -7.10
N ARG A 106 -6.68 0.19 -8.06
CA ARG A 106 -6.48 -0.09 -9.47
C ARG A 106 -6.58 1.23 -10.24
N LYS A 107 -5.65 1.45 -11.15
CA LYS A 107 -5.71 2.59 -12.05
C LYS A 107 -6.98 2.50 -12.91
N GLU A 108 -7.73 3.60 -13.05
CA GLU A 108 -8.83 3.67 -14.00
C GLU A 108 -8.32 3.50 -15.44
N GLU A 109 -9.14 2.92 -16.30
CA GLU A 109 -8.81 2.82 -17.71
C GLU A 109 -8.79 4.20 -18.37
N GLY A 110 -7.95 4.36 -19.39
CA GLY A 110 -7.86 5.60 -20.17
C GLY A 110 -6.45 6.14 -20.24
N ASN A 111 -6.26 7.41 -19.92
CA ASN A 111 -5.02 8.14 -20.20
C ASN A 111 -3.83 7.68 -19.32
N ASP A 112 -3.13 6.62 -19.77
CA ASP A 112 -1.98 6.07 -19.06
C ASP A 112 -0.86 7.10 -18.89
N GLN A 113 -0.63 7.94 -19.90
CA GLN A 113 0.43 8.93 -19.84
C GLN A 113 0.15 10.02 -18.79
N GLU A 114 -1.11 10.40 -18.60
CA GLU A 114 -1.50 11.34 -17.57
C GLU A 114 -1.27 10.74 -16.18
N PHE A 115 -1.72 9.51 -15.96
CA PHE A 115 -1.48 8.80 -14.70
C PHE A 115 0.01 8.67 -14.38
N ILE A 116 0.83 8.30 -15.37
CA ILE A 116 2.29 8.20 -15.25
C ILE A 116 2.90 9.54 -14.83
N ASN A 117 2.55 10.61 -15.53
CA ASN A 117 3.11 11.94 -15.29
C ASN A 117 2.70 12.50 -13.93
N GLU A 118 1.45 12.29 -13.52
CA GLU A 118 0.95 12.75 -12.23
C GLU A 118 1.54 11.93 -11.07
N LEU A 119 1.63 10.60 -11.22
CA LEU A 119 2.20 9.75 -10.18
C LEU A 119 3.69 10.02 -10.01
N CYS A 120 4.46 10.07 -11.08
CA CYS A 120 5.88 10.41 -11.05
C CYS A 120 6.35 10.78 -12.46
N SER A 121 6.65 12.04 -12.72
CA SER A 121 7.04 12.53 -14.06
C SER A 121 8.33 11.89 -14.59
N SER A 122 9.13 11.25 -13.74
CA SER A 122 10.32 10.50 -14.11
C SER A 122 10.05 9.02 -14.40
N TRP A 123 8.82 8.56 -14.22
CA TRP A 123 8.43 7.18 -14.54
C TRP A 123 8.22 6.99 -16.03
N SER A 124 8.84 5.98 -16.60
CA SER A 124 8.75 5.66 -18.04
C SER A 124 7.56 4.74 -18.42
N GLY A 125 6.71 4.37 -17.45
CA GLY A 125 5.64 3.39 -17.65
C GLY A 125 6.08 1.93 -17.51
N VAL A 126 7.37 1.65 -17.25
CA VAL A 126 7.87 0.27 -17.05
C VAL A 126 7.43 -0.27 -15.69
N LEU A 127 6.99 -1.52 -15.67
CA LEU A 127 6.61 -2.27 -14.47
C LEU A 127 7.68 -3.30 -14.08
N PRO A 128 7.83 -3.63 -12.79
CA PRO A 128 7.25 -2.93 -11.64
C PRO A 128 7.84 -1.53 -11.47
N PHE A 129 7.07 -0.67 -10.86
CA PHE A 129 7.53 0.66 -10.48
C PHE A 129 7.18 0.96 -9.03
N THR A 130 8.13 1.48 -8.28
CA THR A 130 7.89 1.90 -6.90
C THR A 130 8.26 3.36 -6.72
N VAL A 131 7.40 4.08 -6.03
CA VAL A 131 7.63 5.47 -5.64
C VAL A 131 7.35 5.64 -4.15
N VAL A 132 8.16 6.45 -3.49
CA VAL A 132 8.04 6.75 -2.06
C VAL A 132 7.78 8.23 -1.86
N TYR A 133 6.72 8.53 -1.13
CA TYR A 133 6.35 9.88 -0.71
C TYR A 133 6.47 10.04 0.79
N ASP A 134 6.57 11.28 1.23
CA ASP A 134 6.35 11.62 2.63
C ASP A 134 4.85 11.80 2.93
N ARG A 135 4.51 12.05 4.20
CA ARG A 135 3.12 12.28 4.65
C ARG A 135 2.42 13.46 3.99
N ASN A 136 3.17 14.39 3.42
CA ASN A 136 2.65 15.57 2.72
C ASN A 136 2.57 15.35 1.20
N MET A 137 2.79 14.11 0.74
CA MET A 137 2.89 13.72 -0.67
C MET A 137 4.03 14.42 -1.41
N ALA A 138 5.11 14.80 -0.72
CA ALA A 138 6.34 15.20 -1.38
C ALA A 138 7.12 13.95 -1.81
N LEU A 139 7.57 13.93 -3.06
CA LEU A 139 8.36 12.84 -3.63
C LEU A 139 9.70 12.70 -2.89
N ILE A 140 9.97 11.53 -2.33
CA ILE A 140 11.22 11.21 -1.64
C ILE A 140 12.15 10.42 -2.54
N ASP A 141 11.66 9.33 -3.15
CA ASP A 141 12.47 8.45 -3.97
C ASP A 141 11.61 7.63 -4.93
N PHE A 142 12.20 7.05 -5.95
CA PHE A 142 11.53 6.12 -6.86
C PHE A 142 12.52 5.20 -7.57
N TRP A 143 12.03 4.05 -8.05
CA TRP A 143 12.79 3.12 -8.88
C TRP A 143 11.90 2.27 -9.76
N GLY A 144 12.41 1.87 -10.91
CA GLY A 144 11.76 0.94 -11.83
C GLY A 144 12.48 -0.39 -11.91
N GLY A 145 11.74 -1.42 -12.37
CA GLY A 145 12.23 -2.79 -12.53
C GLY A 145 12.40 -3.53 -11.21
N LYS A 146 12.32 -4.87 -11.32
CA LYS A 146 12.36 -5.78 -10.16
C LYS A 146 13.57 -5.53 -9.26
N LYS A 147 13.33 -5.53 -7.96
CA LYS A 147 14.36 -5.50 -6.91
C LYS A 147 14.26 -6.75 -6.03
N ASP A 148 15.34 -7.03 -5.34
CA ASP A 148 15.40 -8.11 -4.35
C ASP A 148 15.03 -7.62 -2.94
N GLU A 149 14.87 -8.56 -2.03
CA GLU A 149 14.54 -8.30 -0.64
C GLU A 149 15.55 -7.38 0.05
N HIS A 150 16.85 -7.58 -0.23
CA HIS A 150 17.92 -6.79 0.37
C HIS A 150 17.82 -5.33 -0.06
N PHE A 151 17.55 -5.08 -1.34
CA PHE A 151 17.34 -3.72 -1.85
C PHE A 151 16.20 -3.02 -1.10
N PHE A 152 15.03 -3.65 -1.03
CA PHE A 152 13.87 -3.07 -0.35
C PHE A 152 14.17 -2.74 1.11
N LYS A 153 14.72 -3.71 1.86
CA LYS A 153 15.06 -3.51 3.28
C LYS A 153 16.04 -2.37 3.49
N SER A 154 17.17 -2.39 2.78
CA SER A 154 18.19 -1.37 2.95
C SER A 154 17.73 0.01 2.52
N LYS A 155 16.90 0.10 1.48
CA LYS A 155 16.33 1.36 1.01
C LYS A 155 15.36 1.95 2.06
N ILE A 156 14.43 1.17 2.56
CA ILE A 156 13.45 1.66 3.55
C ILE A 156 14.12 1.97 4.89
N ASP A 157 15.03 1.14 5.37
CA ASP A 157 15.81 1.43 6.59
C ASP A 157 16.57 2.77 6.45
N SER A 158 17.16 3.03 5.29
CA SER A 158 17.86 4.31 5.03
C SER A 158 16.91 5.50 5.06
N LEU A 159 15.73 5.39 4.44
CA LEU A 159 14.74 6.47 4.39
C LEU A 159 14.15 6.79 5.77
N ILE A 160 13.84 5.77 6.57
CA ILE A 160 13.34 5.94 7.94
C ILE A 160 14.40 6.60 8.82
N ASN A 161 15.67 6.15 8.75
CA ASN A 161 16.75 6.69 9.56
C ASN A 161 17.10 8.14 9.22
N SER A 162 16.99 8.54 7.94
CA SER A 162 17.24 9.93 7.53
C SER A 162 16.22 10.91 8.12
N LYS A 163 14.95 10.51 8.23
CA LYS A 163 13.91 11.33 8.88
C LYS A 163 14.08 11.48 10.39
N GLY A 164 14.63 10.47 11.05
CA GLY A 164 14.92 10.53 12.50
C GLY A 164 16.05 11.49 12.88
N GLN A 165 16.78 12.04 11.91
CA GLN A 165 17.88 12.98 12.13
C GLN A 165 17.49 14.44 11.89
N GLU A 166 16.28 14.73 11.39
CA GLU A 166 15.78 16.08 11.13
C GLU A 166 14.92 16.66 12.29
N ILE A 167 14.90 15.98 13.45
CA ILE A 167 14.20 16.44 14.69
C ILE A 167 15.27 16.92 15.71
#